data_bb58e641690300af5120de9965a1ee4f
#
_entry.id   bb58e641690300af5120de9965a1ee4f
#
_cell.length_a   1.000
_cell.length_b   1.000
_cell.length_c   1.000
_cell.angle_alpha   90.00
_cell.angle_beta   90.00
_cell.angle_gamma   90.00
#
_symmetry.space_group_name_H-M   'P 1'
#
loop_
_entity.id
_entity.type
_entity.pdbx_description
1 polymer ?
#
loop_
_entity_poly.entity_id
_entity_poly.type
_entity_poly.pdbx_seq_one_letter_code
_entity_poly.pdbx_strand_id
1 'polypeptide(L)'
;MPFFCHLVSYGNNIVASVDTSVVDIVDSYINKFEVGHCFETPNLYVLNKALEKHGMQVCFVAEYFLPDLEQLTLLPCDYDLKILKPDELTDLYVTEWENAL
;
A
#
# COMPACT_ATOMS: atom_id res chain seq x y z
N MET A 1 3.12 6.67 14.20
CA MET A 1 2.98 5.73 13.07
C MET A 1 1.50 5.50 12.80
N PRO A 2 1.03 5.73 11.59
CA PRO A 2 -0.41 5.62 11.30
C PRO A 2 -0.92 4.17 11.28
N PHE A 3 -0.03 3.19 11.08
CA PHE A 3 -0.39 1.77 11.05
C PHE A 3 0.37 0.98 12.10
N PHE A 4 -0.33 0.03 12.71
CA PHE A 4 0.24 -0.92 13.66
C PHE A 4 1.23 -1.89 12.98
N CYS A 5 0.94 -2.27 11.76
CA CYS A 5 1.79 -3.09 10.91
C CYS A 5 1.66 -2.61 9.46
N HIS A 6 2.78 -2.26 8.84
CA HIS A 6 2.84 -1.84 7.45
C HIS A 6 3.98 -2.58 6.74
N LEU A 7 3.63 -3.33 5.70
CA LEU A 7 4.57 -4.09 4.87
C LEU A 7 4.60 -3.51 3.46
N VAL A 8 5.79 -3.32 2.92
CA VAL A 8 5.99 -2.85 1.55
C VAL A 8 6.95 -3.79 0.83
N SER A 9 6.52 -4.35 -0.30
CA SER A 9 7.39 -5.12 -1.19
C SER A 9 8.02 -4.20 -2.23
N TYR A 10 9.32 -4.36 -2.42
CA TYR A 10 10.09 -3.75 -3.52
C TYR A 10 10.50 -4.79 -4.58
N GLY A 11 9.77 -5.92 -4.64
CA GLY A 11 9.97 -6.99 -5.62
C GLY A 11 10.93 -8.07 -5.15
N ASN A 12 12.06 -7.73 -4.57
CA ASN A 12 13.08 -8.67 -4.11
C ASN A 12 13.25 -8.67 -2.58
N ASN A 13 12.59 -7.78 -1.88
CA ASN A 13 12.60 -7.68 -0.43
C ASN A 13 11.29 -7.07 0.10
N ILE A 14 11.07 -7.23 1.39
CA ILE A 14 9.97 -6.57 2.11
C ILE A 14 10.57 -5.68 3.19
N VAL A 15 10.08 -4.46 3.26
CA VAL A 15 10.34 -3.53 4.36
C VAL A 15 9.13 -3.51 5.27
N ALA A 16 9.32 -3.75 6.55
CA ALA A 16 8.27 -3.77 7.55
C ALA A 16 8.46 -2.61 8.54
N SER A 17 7.40 -1.84 8.76
CA SER A 17 7.28 -0.86 9.84
C SER A 17 6.17 -1.33 10.77
N VAL A 18 6.51 -1.74 11.99
CA VAL A 18 5.60 -2.45 12.87
C VAL A 18 5.73 -1.99 14.31
N ASP A 19 4.66 -2.15 15.07
CA ASP A 19 4.70 -1.99 16.52
C ASP A 19 5.64 -3.04 17.14
N THR A 20 6.37 -2.65 18.20
CA THR A 20 7.36 -3.51 18.85
C THR A 20 6.79 -4.81 19.38
N SER A 21 5.50 -4.82 19.74
CA SER A 21 4.82 -6.02 20.27
C SER A 21 4.62 -7.13 19.25
N VAL A 22 4.76 -6.85 17.94
CA VAL A 22 4.55 -7.82 16.86
C VAL A 22 5.76 -8.02 15.96
N VAL A 23 6.91 -7.44 16.30
CA VAL A 23 8.15 -7.57 15.51
C VAL A 23 8.48 -9.03 15.20
N ASP A 24 8.50 -9.90 16.22
CA ASP A 24 8.87 -11.32 16.06
C ASP A 24 7.86 -12.07 15.17
N ILE A 25 6.58 -11.72 15.28
CA ILE A 25 5.50 -12.31 14.46
C ILE A 25 5.70 -11.93 13.00
N VAL A 26 5.94 -10.65 12.73
CA VAL A 26 6.08 -10.13 11.36
C VAL A 26 7.40 -10.61 10.75
N ASP A 27 8.50 -10.59 11.50
CA ASP A 27 9.78 -11.12 11.05
C ASP A 27 9.67 -12.59 10.62
N SER A 28 9.04 -13.41 11.46
CA SER A 28 8.78 -14.82 11.13
C SER A 28 7.91 -14.96 9.88
N TYR A 29 6.92 -14.10 9.70
CA TYR A 29 6.02 -14.14 8.56
C TYR A 29 6.73 -13.80 7.24
N ILE A 30 7.45 -12.68 7.19
CA ILE A 30 8.11 -12.23 5.95
C ILE A 30 9.29 -13.12 5.54
N ASN A 31 9.87 -13.86 6.49
CA ASN A 31 10.93 -14.82 6.21
C ASN A 31 10.44 -16.25 5.94
N LYS A 32 9.16 -16.53 6.16
CA LYS A 32 8.55 -17.83 5.92
C LYS A 32 8.17 -18.05 4.45
N PHE A 33 7.77 -17.01 3.76
CA PHE A 33 7.29 -17.06 2.39
C PHE A 33 8.24 -16.31 1.46
N GLU A 34 8.25 -16.68 0.18
CA GLU A 34 8.89 -15.87 -0.84
C GLU A 34 8.20 -14.50 -0.94
N VAL A 35 8.95 -13.47 -1.32
CA VAL A 35 8.48 -12.07 -1.32
C VAL A 35 7.16 -11.90 -2.07
N GLY A 36 7.05 -12.50 -3.27
CA GLY A 36 5.83 -12.43 -4.08
C GLY A 36 4.61 -13.08 -3.41
N HIS A 37 4.82 -14.06 -2.52
CA HIS A 37 3.75 -14.80 -1.87
C HIS A 37 3.30 -14.18 -0.54
N CYS A 38 4.03 -13.22 0.01
CA CYS A 38 3.66 -12.59 1.28
C CYS A 38 2.35 -11.78 1.23
N PHE A 39 1.91 -11.39 0.02
CA PHE A 39 0.69 -10.60 -0.16
C PHE A 39 -0.48 -11.40 -0.76
N GLU A 40 -0.30 -12.70 -0.94
CA GLU A 40 -1.37 -13.59 -1.39
C GLU A 40 -2.37 -13.86 -0.26
N THR A 41 -3.64 -13.88 -0.60
CA THR A 41 -4.74 -14.04 0.37
C THR A 41 -4.58 -15.23 1.32
N PRO A 42 -4.21 -16.45 0.88
CA PRO A 42 -4.02 -17.57 1.78
C PRO A 42 -2.94 -17.34 2.84
N ASN A 43 -1.85 -16.64 2.46
CA ASN A 43 -0.74 -16.35 3.35
C ASN A 43 -1.08 -15.17 4.28
N LEU A 44 -1.73 -14.13 3.77
CA LEU A 44 -2.22 -13.01 4.58
C LEU A 44 -3.16 -13.46 5.70
N TYR A 45 -3.91 -14.54 5.50
CA TYR A 45 -4.72 -15.12 6.57
C TYR A 45 -3.88 -15.53 7.78
N VAL A 46 -2.69 -16.10 7.56
CA VAL A 46 -1.77 -16.48 8.64
C VAL A 46 -1.33 -15.24 9.44
N LEU A 47 -0.94 -14.17 8.75
CA LEU A 47 -0.59 -12.91 9.38
C LEU A 47 -1.80 -12.31 10.13
N ASN A 48 -2.96 -12.28 9.51
CA ASN A 48 -4.18 -11.75 10.10
C ASN A 48 -4.53 -12.47 11.42
N LYS A 49 -4.45 -13.81 11.41
CA LYS A 49 -4.69 -14.63 12.62
C LYS A 49 -3.71 -14.32 13.77
N ALA A 50 -2.47 -14.01 13.44
CA ALA A 50 -1.49 -13.60 14.44
C ALA A 50 -1.80 -12.20 15.01
N LEU A 51 -2.22 -11.27 14.15
CA LEU A 51 -2.58 -9.89 14.55
C LEU A 51 -3.89 -9.82 15.35
N GLU A 52 -4.84 -10.73 15.14
CA GLU A 52 -6.11 -10.79 15.88
C GLU A 52 -5.91 -10.85 17.40
N LYS A 53 -4.84 -11.49 17.87
CA LYS A 53 -4.48 -11.55 19.29
C LYS A 53 -4.18 -10.18 19.91
N HIS A 54 -3.87 -9.21 19.06
CA HIS A 54 -3.63 -7.81 19.44
C HIS A 54 -4.82 -6.90 19.12
N GLY A 55 -5.97 -7.48 18.74
CA GLY A 55 -7.16 -6.70 18.32
C GLY A 55 -6.97 -6.02 16.96
N MET A 56 -6.02 -6.45 16.15
CA MET A 56 -5.68 -5.88 14.85
C MET A 56 -6.01 -6.85 13.72
N GLN A 57 -6.21 -6.31 12.53
CA GLN A 57 -6.46 -7.08 11.33
C GLN A 57 -5.86 -6.39 10.10
N VAL A 58 -5.61 -7.18 9.06
CA VAL A 58 -5.24 -6.62 7.75
C VAL A 58 -6.41 -5.81 7.22
N CYS A 59 -6.17 -4.53 6.92
CA CYS A 59 -7.24 -3.62 6.47
C CYS A 59 -7.31 -3.51 4.95
N PHE A 60 -6.19 -3.46 4.26
CA PHE A 60 -6.16 -3.42 2.80
C PHE A 60 -4.82 -3.88 2.25
N VAL A 61 -4.82 -4.23 0.98
CA VAL A 61 -3.64 -4.46 0.15
C VAL A 61 -3.77 -3.58 -1.08
N ALA A 62 -2.71 -2.86 -1.44
CA ALA A 62 -2.66 -2.01 -2.61
C ALA A 62 -1.40 -2.30 -3.44
N GLU A 63 -1.53 -2.22 -4.75
CA GLU A 63 -0.41 -2.27 -5.68
C GLU A 63 -0.10 -0.86 -6.16
N TYR A 64 1.19 -0.52 -6.17
CA TYR A 64 1.69 0.74 -6.66
C TYR A 64 2.53 0.51 -7.90
N PHE A 65 2.25 1.26 -8.95
CA PHE A 65 2.99 1.22 -10.20
C PHE A 65 3.81 2.51 -10.34
N LEU A 66 5.10 2.35 -10.53
CA LEU A 66 6.00 3.47 -10.84
C LEU A 66 6.31 3.45 -12.34
N PRO A 67 6.27 4.59 -13.02
CA PRO A 67 6.64 4.65 -14.41
C PRO A 67 8.16 4.43 -14.59
N ASP A 68 8.51 3.71 -15.65
CA ASP A 68 9.89 3.71 -16.15
C ASP A 68 10.12 5.03 -16.91
N LEU A 69 10.87 5.92 -16.29
CA LEU A 69 11.09 7.27 -16.82
C LEU A 69 11.84 7.28 -18.17
N GLU A 70 12.64 6.23 -18.45
CA GLU A 70 13.35 6.11 -19.71
C GLU A 70 12.42 5.71 -20.87
N GLN A 71 11.33 5.02 -20.54
CA GLN A 71 10.34 4.57 -21.52
C GLN A 71 9.08 5.45 -21.54
N LEU A 72 9.03 6.47 -20.68
CA LEU A 72 7.89 7.37 -20.61
C LEU A 72 7.79 8.20 -21.89
N THR A 73 6.69 8.03 -22.62
CA THR A 73 6.36 8.82 -23.81
C THR A 73 5.07 9.60 -23.58
N LEU A 74 5.08 10.88 -23.98
CA LEU A 74 3.86 11.68 -23.96
C LEU A 74 2.92 11.20 -25.07
N LEU A 75 1.73 10.78 -24.67
CA LEU A 75 0.67 10.44 -25.61
C LEU A 75 -0.12 11.71 -26.00
N PRO A 76 -0.62 11.80 -27.24
CA PRO A 76 -1.56 12.85 -27.62
C PRO A 76 -2.76 12.85 -26.68
N CYS A 77 -3.17 14.03 -26.25
CA CYS A 77 -4.35 14.20 -25.41
C CYS A 77 -5.20 15.36 -25.92
N ASP A 78 -6.46 15.07 -26.22
CA ASP A 78 -7.43 16.05 -26.71
C ASP A 78 -8.16 16.79 -25.56
N TYR A 79 -7.80 16.46 -24.30
CA TYR A 79 -8.36 17.10 -23.11
C TYR A 79 -7.42 18.18 -22.58
N ASP A 80 -8.01 19.23 -22.02
CA ASP A 80 -7.26 20.24 -21.29
C ASP A 80 -6.71 19.65 -19.98
N LEU A 81 -5.39 19.63 -19.86
CA LEU A 81 -4.71 19.14 -18.65
C LEU A 81 -4.24 20.33 -17.82
N LYS A 82 -4.54 20.31 -16.52
CA LYS A 82 -4.10 21.31 -15.58
C LYS A 82 -3.45 20.62 -14.36
N ILE A 83 -2.27 21.08 -13.99
CA ILE A 83 -1.66 20.73 -12.70
C ILE A 83 -2.19 21.71 -11.66
N LEU A 84 -2.95 21.18 -10.70
CA LEU A 84 -3.52 21.98 -9.61
C LEU A 84 -2.55 22.13 -8.46
N LYS A 85 -2.57 23.28 -7.82
CA LYS A 85 -1.91 23.51 -6.54
C LYS A 85 -2.81 23.05 -5.40
N PRO A 86 -2.28 22.81 -4.18
CA PRO A 86 -3.09 22.34 -3.06
C PRO A 86 -4.31 23.21 -2.72
N ASP A 87 -4.17 24.52 -2.88
CA ASP A 87 -5.25 25.49 -2.65
C ASP A 87 -6.35 25.49 -3.74
N GLU A 88 -6.03 24.98 -4.91
CA GLU A 88 -6.99 24.82 -6.03
C GLU A 88 -7.77 23.49 -5.96
N LEU A 89 -7.42 22.59 -5.02
CA LEU A 89 -8.09 21.30 -4.89
C LEU A 89 -9.43 21.39 -4.16
N THR A 90 -9.70 22.49 -3.46
CA THR A 90 -10.90 22.64 -2.61
C THR A 90 -12.19 22.40 -3.37
N ASP A 91 -12.27 22.84 -4.62
CA ASP A 91 -13.47 22.68 -5.46
C ASP A 91 -13.72 21.24 -5.92
N LEU A 92 -12.73 20.34 -5.73
CA LEU A 92 -12.84 18.91 -6.04
C LEU A 92 -13.37 18.10 -4.86
N TYR A 93 -13.42 18.66 -3.64
CA TYR A 93 -13.96 17.99 -2.46
C TYR A 93 -15.49 18.08 -2.43
N VAL A 94 -16.11 17.38 -3.36
CA VAL A 94 -17.57 17.25 -3.49
C VAL A 94 -17.96 15.78 -3.34
N THR A 95 -19.21 15.53 -2.98
CA THR A 95 -19.70 14.18 -2.66
C THR A 95 -19.48 13.19 -3.82
N GLU A 96 -19.57 13.64 -5.05
CA GLU A 96 -19.38 12.84 -6.25
C GLU A 96 -17.94 12.30 -6.38
N TRP A 97 -16.98 12.93 -5.72
CA TRP A 97 -15.56 12.58 -5.78
C TRP A 97 -15.00 12.00 -4.48
N GLU A 98 -15.84 11.76 -3.46
CA GLU A 98 -15.38 11.36 -2.13
C GLU A 98 -14.51 10.09 -2.11
N ASN A 99 -14.68 9.20 -3.08
CA ASN A 99 -13.87 7.97 -3.21
C ASN A 99 -12.61 8.13 -4.07
N ALA A 100 -12.39 9.31 -4.63
CA ALA A 100 -11.25 9.58 -5.51
C ALA A 100 -10.23 10.53 -4.89
N LEU A 101 -10.51 11.13 -3.71
CA LEU A 101 -9.68 12.13 -3.05
C LEU A 101 -9.21 11.70 -1.66
#